data_b34ec43638038f47044f874aa4a40155
#
_entry.id   b34ec43638038f47044f874aa4a40155
#
_cell.length_a   1.000
_cell.length_b   1.000
_cell.length_c   1.000
_cell.angle_alpha   90.00
_cell.angle_beta   90.00
_cell.angle_gamma   90.00
#
_symmetry.space_group_name_H-M   'P 1'
#
loop_
_entity.id
_entity.type
_entity.pdbx_description
1 polymer ?
#
loop_
_entity_poly.entity_id
_entity_poly.type
_entity_poly.pdbx_seq_one_letter_code
_entity_poly.pdbx_strand_id
1 'polypeptide(L)'
;MATNPEAAHMMEPITAPNVEPASSDLGGQPLDFRLEDGIKVFELTAKAVKWELLPGVEVTAYTYNGTVPGPMIRVTEGDQVRIIVKNELPDPTTIHWHGVEVPNAMDGVPGMTQDPIQPGETFIYEFTAKPTGTFMYHSHYEGDIQVGAGLYAPFIIEPQEPEANPPAVDKILMLSEWLVRDGLTYAAMPMSGMEPNYFTINGKAFPATETITVKKGDVVRLRFIGIGQLIHPMHLHGVPFKVVATDGHPVPEMAQLTKDTISVAPGERYDVEFVATEPGQWMLHCHILHHTTNDNVEPGGLMLVINVTE
;
A
#
# COMPACT_ATOMS: atom_id res chain seq x y z
N MET A 1 -12.62 -9.01 35.73
CA MET A 1 -12.45 -9.52 34.34
C MET A 1 -10.96 -9.52 34.12
N ALA A 2 -10.35 -10.66 33.81
CA ALA A 2 -8.94 -10.70 33.41
C ALA A 2 -8.83 -9.98 32.06
N THR A 3 -8.11 -8.87 32.03
CA THR A 3 -7.79 -8.20 30.77
C THR A 3 -6.86 -9.11 29.98
N ASN A 4 -7.25 -9.48 28.76
CA ASN A 4 -6.36 -10.19 27.86
C ASN A 4 -5.11 -9.31 27.63
N PRO A 5 -3.87 -9.78 27.91
CA PRO A 5 -2.67 -8.99 27.74
C PRO A 5 -2.47 -8.49 26.29
N GLU A 6 -2.86 -9.30 25.29
CA GLU A 6 -2.81 -8.93 23.87
C GLU A 6 -3.75 -7.76 23.55
N ALA A 7 -5.00 -7.79 24.08
CA ALA A 7 -5.93 -6.68 23.88
C ALA A 7 -5.47 -5.38 24.58
N ALA A 8 -4.69 -5.49 25.66
CA ALA A 8 -4.09 -4.32 26.30
C ALA A 8 -2.97 -3.73 25.46
N HIS A 9 -2.14 -4.57 24.83
CA HIS A 9 -1.02 -4.13 23.96
C HIS A 9 -1.52 -3.36 22.71
N MET A 10 -2.60 -3.81 22.08
CA MET A 10 -3.21 -3.12 20.93
C MET A 10 -3.73 -1.71 21.25
N MET A 11 -3.98 -1.40 22.51
CA MET A 11 -4.44 -0.07 22.95
C MET A 11 -3.29 0.86 23.35
N GLU A 12 -2.06 0.39 23.32
CA GLU A 12 -0.88 1.22 23.60
C GLU A 12 -0.47 2.00 22.34
N PRO A 13 0.12 3.18 22.51
CA PRO A 13 0.63 3.93 21.35
C PRO A 13 1.80 3.20 20.69
N ILE A 14 1.83 3.24 19.36
CA ILE A 14 2.93 2.72 18.54
C ILE A 14 4.15 3.60 18.79
N THR A 15 5.19 3.02 19.38
CA THR A 15 6.41 3.72 19.76
C THR A 15 7.65 2.93 19.35
N ALA A 16 8.75 3.63 19.13
CA ALA A 16 10.06 3.02 18.91
C ALA A 16 11.15 3.85 19.60
N PRO A 17 12.24 3.22 20.09
CA PRO A 17 13.33 3.94 20.77
C PRO A 17 14.09 4.89 19.84
N ASN A 18 14.17 4.57 18.53
CA ASN A 18 14.92 5.33 17.54
C ASN A 18 14.01 5.66 16.37
N VAL A 19 13.27 6.77 16.46
CA VAL A 19 12.40 7.24 15.38
C VAL A 19 13.14 8.30 14.59
N GLU A 20 13.54 7.96 13.37
CA GLU A 20 14.24 8.87 12.46
C GLU A 20 13.23 9.69 11.64
N PRO A 21 13.65 10.81 11.03
CA PRO A 21 12.87 11.44 9.95
C PRO A 21 12.65 10.45 8.79
N ALA A 22 11.53 10.59 8.08
CA ALA A 22 11.31 9.84 6.84
C ALA A 22 12.44 10.10 5.83
N SER A 23 12.78 9.10 5.03
CA SER A 23 13.83 9.20 4.00
C SER A 23 13.40 10.03 2.78
N SER A 24 12.10 10.15 2.57
CA SER A 24 11.43 10.95 1.54
C SER A 24 10.01 11.26 1.99
N ASP A 25 9.41 12.31 1.46
CA ASP A 25 7.99 12.65 1.62
C ASP A 25 7.07 11.91 0.64
N LEU A 26 7.65 11.16 -0.30
CA LEU A 26 6.93 10.32 -1.27
C LEU A 26 7.23 8.84 -1.02
N GLY A 27 6.18 8.08 -0.72
CA GLY A 27 6.23 6.63 -0.61
C GLY A 27 6.00 5.91 -1.94
N GLY A 28 6.23 4.59 -1.95
CA GLY A 28 5.95 3.72 -3.11
C GLY A 28 6.84 3.95 -4.33
N GLN A 29 7.98 4.63 -4.17
CA GLN A 29 8.93 4.85 -5.27
C GLN A 29 9.63 3.54 -5.64
N PRO A 30 10.03 3.35 -6.92
CA PRO A 30 10.73 2.13 -7.33
C PRO A 30 11.98 1.86 -6.48
N LEU A 31 12.17 0.60 -6.08
CA LEU A 31 13.38 0.13 -5.40
C LEU A 31 14.40 -0.32 -6.43
N ASP A 32 15.59 0.24 -6.35
CA ASP A 32 16.72 -0.22 -7.15
C ASP A 32 17.18 -1.62 -6.71
N PHE A 33 17.70 -2.38 -7.66
CA PHE A 33 18.30 -3.71 -7.41
C PHE A 33 19.73 -3.78 -7.94
N ARG A 34 20.53 -4.66 -7.35
CA ARG A 34 21.79 -5.11 -7.98
C ARG A 34 21.57 -6.48 -8.63
N LEU A 35 22.33 -6.76 -9.69
CA LEU A 35 22.28 -8.04 -10.37
C LEU A 35 23.45 -8.90 -9.91
N GLU A 36 23.17 -10.08 -9.35
CA GLU A 36 24.17 -11.07 -8.92
C GLU A 36 23.87 -12.41 -9.59
N ASP A 37 24.73 -12.87 -10.47
CA ASP A 37 24.57 -14.14 -11.19
C ASP A 37 23.18 -14.35 -11.83
N GLY A 38 22.58 -13.27 -12.36
CA GLY A 38 21.26 -13.28 -12.96
C GLY A 38 20.10 -13.12 -11.96
N ILE A 39 20.37 -13.02 -10.66
CA ILE A 39 19.38 -12.78 -9.60
C ILE A 39 19.26 -11.28 -9.34
N LYS A 40 18.04 -10.75 -9.32
CA LYS A 40 17.74 -9.37 -8.88
C LYS A 40 17.73 -9.31 -7.36
N VAL A 41 18.70 -8.63 -6.78
CA VAL A 41 18.88 -8.53 -5.32
C VAL A 41 18.39 -7.16 -4.84
N PHE A 42 17.41 -7.18 -3.94
CA PHE A 42 16.81 -6.01 -3.28
C PHE A 42 17.19 -6.00 -1.80
N GLU A 43 17.30 -4.80 -1.23
CA GLU A 43 17.57 -4.62 0.20
C GLU A 43 16.43 -3.81 0.85
N LEU A 44 15.85 -4.37 1.89
CA LEU A 44 14.82 -3.74 2.69
C LEU A 44 15.27 -3.64 4.15
N THR A 45 15.07 -2.49 4.76
CA THR A 45 15.22 -2.29 6.20
C THR A 45 13.87 -1.92 6.79
N ALA A 46 13.35 -2.77 7.65
CA ALA A 46 12.18 -2.45 8.46
C ALA A 46 12.61 -1.55 9.61
N LYS A 47 12.09 -0.31 9.66
CA LYS A 47 12.47 0.69 10.68
C LYS A 47 11.35 1.67 10.98
N ALA A 48 11.41 2.30 12.16
CA ALA A 48 10.47 3.33 12.57
C ALA A 48 10.92 4.72 12.12
N VAL A 49 9.96 5.51 11.58
CA VAL A 49 10.20 6.90 11.18
C VAL A 49 9.06 7.81 11.63
N LYS A 50 9.32 9.12 11.60
CA LYS A 50 8.28 10.15 11.60
C LYS A 50 7.77 10.33 10.17
N TRP A 51 6.51 10.01 9.96
CA TRP A 51 5.85 10.15 8.67
C TRP A 51 4.77 11.23 8.77
N GLU A 52 4.76 12.19 7.85
CA GLU A 52 3.73 13.23 7.78
C GLU A 52 2.59 12.76 6.87
N LEU A 53 1.38 12.63 7.42
CA LEU A 53 0.16 12.27 6.65
C LEU A 53 -0.34 13.47 5.81
N LEU A 54 -0.28 14.66 6.40
CA LEU A 54 -0.56 15.96 5.79
C LEU A 54 0.15 17.01 6.65
N PRO A 55 0.33 18.26 6.15
CA PRO A 55 1.06 19.30 6.88
C PRO A 55 0.61 19.47 8.32
N GLY A 56 1.53 19.21 9.26
CA GLY A 56 1.32 19.34 10.70
C GLY A 56 0.71 18.10 11.38
N VAL A 57 0.48 17.00 10.67
CA VAL A 57 0.02 15.73 11.25
C VAL A 57 1.07 14.65 10.98
N GLU A 58 1.89 14.40 12.00
CA GLU A 58 2.93 13.37 11.97
C GLU A 58 2.49 12.14 12.76
N VAL A 59 2.90 10.97 12.26
CA VAL A 59 2.71 9.66 12.90
C VAL A 59 4.05 8.98 13.14
N THR A 60 4.12 8.11 14.15
CA THR A 60 5.19 7.12 14.22
C THR A 60 4.81 5.98 13.30
N ALA A 61 5.53 5.84 12.19
CA ALA A 61 5.28 4.81 11.19
C ALA A 61 6.36 3.72 11.26
N TYR A 62 5.94 2.46 11.08
CA TYR A 62 6.82 1.35 10.78
C TYR A 62 6.91 1.22 9.26
N THR A 63 8.11 1.18 8.72
CA THR A 63 8.31 1.35 7.28
C THR A 63 9.34 0.38 6.73
N TYR A 64 9.25 0.10 5.44
CA TYR A 64 10.39 -0.41 4.68
C TYR A 64 11.14 0.78 4.07
N ASN A 65 12.44 0.88 4.36
CA ASN A 65 13.36 1.92 3.87
C ASN A 65 12.94 3.38 4.17
N GLY A 66 12.08 3.59 5.18
CA GLY A 66 11.81 4.93 5.72
C GLY A 66 10.71 5.72 5.00
N THR A 67 9.80 5.06 4.27
CA THR A 67 8.63 5.70 3.61
C THR A 67 7.35 4.90 3.79
N VAL A 68 6.19 5.54 3.64
CA VAL A 68 4.86 4.91 3.58
C VAL A 68 4.16 5.31 2.28
N PRO A 69 3.77 4.34 1.42
CA PRO A 69 4.19 2.95 1.43
C PRO A 69 5.70 2.80 1.36
N GLY A 70 6.24 1.65 1.77
CA GLY A 70 7.61 1.27 1.48
C GLY A 70 7.88 1.25 -0.03
N PRO A 71 9.14 1.04 -0.46
CA PRO A 71 9.51 1.11 -1.88
C PRO A 71 8.84 0.02 -2.70
N MET A 72 8.45 0.37 -3.93
CA MET A 72 7.88 -0.57 -4.88
C MET A 72 8.94 -1.52 -5.44
N ILE A 73 8.71 -2.81 -5.32
CA ILE A 73 9.46 -3.82 -6.07
C ILE A 73 8.76 -4.04 -7.41
N ARG A 74 9.48 -3.82 -8.52
CA ARG A 74 8.98 -4.05 -9.88
C ARG A 74 9.92 -4.99 -10.62
N VAL A 75 9.40 -6.13 -11.07
CA VAL A 75 10.15 -7.19 -11.71
C VAL A 75 9.37 -7.75 -12.90
N THR A 76 9.99 -8.59 -13.70
CA THR A 76 9.35 -9.28 -14.82
C THR A 76 9.05 -10.73 -14.43
N GLU A 77 7.97 -11.29 -14.92
CA GLU A 77 7.63 -12.69 -14.69
C GLU A 77 8.78 -13.61 -15.10
N GLY A 78 9.13 -14.53 -14.21
CA GLY A 78 10.27 -15.45 -14.36
C GLY A 78 11.59 -14.94 -13.80
N ASP A 79 11.68 -13.66 -13.40
CA ASP A 79 12.86 -13.16 -12.70
C ASP A 79 13.14 -13.94 -11.42
N GLN A 80 14.40 -14.28 -11.20
CA GLN A 80 14.85 -14.76 -9.90
C GLN A 80 15.09 -13.55 -9.00
N VAL A 81 14.44 -13.53 -7.86
CA VAL A 81 14.57 -12.43 -6.90
C VAL A 81 15.12 -12.90 -5.57
N ARG A 82 15.96 -12.06 -4.99
CA ARG A 82 16.46 -12.19 -3.62
C ARG A 82 16.19 -10.90 -2.88
N ILE A 83 15.44 -10.97 -1.79
CA ILE A 83 15.15 -9.82 -0.97
C ILE A 83 15.79 -10.02 0.41
N ILE A 84 16.77 -9.16 0.73
CA ILE A 84 17.47 -9.15 2.00
C ILE A 84 16.75 -8.18 2.92
N VAL A 85 16.16 -8.69 3.99
CA VAL A 85 15.35 -7.92 4.93
C VAL A 85 16.06 -7.81 6.26
N LYS A 86 16.42 -6.58 6.66
CA LYS A 86 16.97 -6.28 7.98
C LYS A 86 15.87 -5.73 8.88
N ASN A 87 15.74 -6.26 10.08
CA ASN A 87 14.80 -5.74 11.08
C ASN A 87 15.50 -4.76 12.04
N GLU A 88 15.15 -3.49 11.95
CA GLU A 88 15.56 -2.42 12.89
C GLU A 88 14.37 -1.89 13.73
N LEU A 89 13.21 -2.58 13.68
CA LEU A 89 12.08 -2.31 14.56
C LEU A 89 12.38 -2.79 15.99
N PRO A 90 11.64 -2.27 16.99
CA PRO A 90 11.74 -2.78 18.37
C PRO A 90 11.17 -4.19 18.53
N ASP A 91 10.30 -4.61 17.60
CA ASP A 91 9.54 -5.86 17.65
C ASP A 91 10.00 -6.81 16.53
N PRO A 92 9.77 -8.13 16.69
CA PRO A 92 9.95 -9.07 15.59
C PRO A 92 9.07 -8.72 14.40
N THR A 93 9.47 -9.15 13.18
CA THR A 93 8.67 -8.95 11.98
C THR A 93 8.85 -10.11 10.99
N THR A 94 8.02 -10.17 9.97
CA THR A 94 8.19 -11.01 8.77
C THR A 94 7.69 -10.25 7.56
N ILE A 95 7.92 -10.77 6.34
CA ILE A 95 7.28 -10.26 5.13
C ILE A 95 6.48 -11.36 4.46
N HIS A 96 5.19 -11.09 4.22
CA HIS A 96 4.32 -11.87 3.36
C HIS A 96 4.21 -11.22 1.98
N TRP A 97 4.32 -12.04 0.94
CA TRP A 97 4.25 -11.65 -0.48
C TRP A 97 2.83 -11.89 -0.99
N HIS A 98 1.93 -10.99 -0.67
CA HIS A 98 0.49 -11.17 -0.87
C HIS A 98 0.09 -11.33 -2.33
N GLY A 99 -0.37 -12.53 -2.68
CA GLY A 99 -0.80 -12.91 -4.03
C GLY A 99 0.31 -13.44 -4.94
N VAL A 100 1.58 -13.34 -4.53
CA VAL A 100 2.72 -13.90 -5.28
C VAL A 100 2.87 -15.38 -4.96
N GLU A 101 3.10 -16.21 -5.99
CA GLU A 101 3.36 -17.63 -5.81
C GLU A 101 4.81 -17.85 -5.35
N VAL A 102 4.99 -18.17 -4.08
CA VAL A 102 6.30 -18.40 -3.47
C VAL A 102 6.43 -19.83 -2.92
N PRO A 103 7.66 -20.35 -2.74
CA PRO A 103 7.87 -21.55 -1.94
C PRO A 103 7.33 -21.35 -0.50
N ASN A 104 6.74 -22.39 0.11
CA ASN A 104 6.15 -22.30 1.46
C ASN A 104 7.11 -21.67 2.50
N ALA A 105 8.41 -22.02 2.47
CA ALA A 105 9.41 -21.46 3.38
C ALA A 105 9.69 -19.95 3.16
N MET A 106 9.13 -19.35 2.11
CA MET A 106 9.28 -17.92 1.77
C MET A 106 7.97 -17.13 1.95
N ASP A 107 6.91 -17.78 2.47
CA ASP A 107 5.58 -17.18 2.59
C ASP A 107 5.46 -16.14 3.72
N GLY A 108 6.36 -16.16 4.69
CA GLY A 108 6.46 -15.12 5.72
C GLY A 108 5.49 -15.25 6.90
N VAL A 109 4.85 -16.42 7.10
CA VAL A 109 3.90 -16.63 8.21
C VAL A 109 4.64 -17.09 9.47
N PRO A 110 4.65 -16.28 10.56
CA PRO A 110 5.37 -16.59 11.79
C PRO A 110 4.92 -17.92 12.41
N GLY A 111 5.87 -18.76 12.80
CA GLY A 111 5.60 -20.03 13.47
C GLY A 111 4.99 -21.13 12.58
N MET A 112 4.75 -20.83 11.30
CA MET A 112 4.25 -21.79 10.30
C MET A 112 5.26 -22.03 9.18
N THR A 113 5.69 -20.95 8.50
CA THR A 113 6.59 -21.05 7.35
C THR A 113 8.00 -20.55 7.66
N GLN A 114 8.15 -19.73 8.69
CA GLN A 114 9.43 -19.25 9.20
C GLN A 114 9.33 -18.82 10.66
N ASP A 115 10.48 -18.67 11.32
CA ASP A 115 10.58 -17.94 12.58
C ASP A 115 10.57 -16.43 12.31
N PRO A 116 10.00 -15.62 13.23
CA PRO A 116 10.04 -14.16 13.12
C PRO A 116 11.47 -13.63 13.11
N ILE A 117 11.72 -12.62 12.28
CA ILE A 117 13.00 -11.90 12.21
C ILE A 117 13.11 -11.02 13.46
N GLN A 118 14.00 -11.35 14.38
CA GLN A 118 14.16 -10.60 15.62
C GLN A 118 14.78 -9.21 15.37
N PRO A 119 14.61 -8.24 16.29
CA PRO A 119 15.31 -6.96 16.22
C PRO A 119 16.82 -7.14 16.02
N GLY A 120 17.39 -6.49 14.98
CA GLY A 120 18.79 -6.59 14.58
C GLY A 120 19.14 -7.75 13.66
N GLU A 121 18.22 -8.70 13.44
CA GLU A 121 18.44 -9.84 12.54
C GLU A 121 18.13 -9.50 11.08
N THR A 122 18.60 -10.41 10.21
CA THR A 122 18.38 -10.34 8.76
C THR A 122 17.84 -11.67 8.27
N PHE A 123 16.84 -11.64 7.38
CA PHE A 123 16.31 -12.80 6.67
C PHE A 123 16.40 -12.59 5.17
N ILE A 124 16.56 -13.67 4.40
CA ILE A 124 16.68 -13.64 2.95
C ILE A 124 15.52 -14.42 2.35
N TYR A 125 14.69 -13.73 1.58
CA TYR A 125 13.64 -14.34 0.76
C TYR A 125 14.16 -14.55 -0.65
N GLU A 126 13.96 -15.76 -1.20
CA GLU A 126 14.36 -16.12 -2.57
C GLU A 126 13.21 -16.85 -3.28
N PHE A 127 12.80 -16.35 -4.42
CA PHE A 127 11.76 -16.97 -5.23
C PHE A 127 11.80 -16.51 -6.69
N THR A 128 11.08 -17.24 -7.55
CA THR A 128 10.83 -16.81 -8.92
C THR A 128 9.58 -15.93 -8.95
N ALA A 129 9.66 -14.73 -9.53
CA ALA A 129 8.55 -13.80 -9.63
C ALA A 129 7.43 -14.35 -10.52
N LYS A 130 6.26 -14.64 -9.96
CA LYS A 130 5.05 -15.10 -10.65
C LYS A 130 3.82 -15.07 -9.72
N PRO A 131 2.61 -14.99 -10.29
CA PRO A 131 2.29 -14.69 -11.69
C PRO A 131 2.44 -13.19 -12.00
N THR A 132 2.26 -12.80 -13.26
CA THR A 132 2.14 -11.39 -13.66
C THR A 132 0.96 -10.72 -12.97
N GLY A 133 1.12 -9.47 -12.51
CA GLY A 133 0.02 -8.70 -11.93
C GLY A 133 0.40 -7.65 -10.90
N THR A 134 -0.65 -7.09 -10.28
CA THR A 134 -0.56 -6.12 -9.18
C THR A 134 -0.67 -6.84 -7.85
N PHE A 135 0.39 -6.78 -7.07
CA PHE A 135 0.53 -7.43 -5.76
C PHE A 135 1.03 -6.41 -4.73
N MET A 136 1.20 -6.88 -3.50
CA MET A 136 1.76 -6.10 -2.40
C MET A 136 2.61 -7.01 -1.50
N TYR A 137 3.46 -6.40 -0.69
CA TYR A 137 4.12 -7.10 0.41
C TYR A 137 3.91 -6.33 1.71
N HIS A 138 3.80 -7.04 2.80
CA HIS A 138 3.51 -6.44 4.10
C HIS A 138 3.96 -7.35 5.25
N SER A 139 4.04 -6.82 6.46
CA SER A 139 4.29 -7.63 7.65
C SER A 139 3.16 -8.63 7.88
N HIS A 140 3.53 -9.83 8.36
CA HIS A 140 2.58 -10.83 8.86
C HIS A 140 2.80 -11.13 10.36
N TYR A 141 3.55 -10.28 11.06
CA TYR A 141 3.73 -10.34 12.51
C TYR A 141 2.94 -9.19 13.14
N GLU A 142 2.00 -9.51 14.05
CA GLU A 142 1.08 -8.52 14.63
C GLU A 142 0.54 -7.54 13.57
N GLY A 143 -0.08 -8.10 12.52
CA GLY A 143 -0.43 -7.37 11.31
C GLY A 143 -1.37 -6.19 11.55
N ASP A 144 -2.24 -6.24 12.53
CA ASP A 144 -3.11 -5.17 13.01
C ASP A 144 -2.32 -3.94 13.51
N ILE A 145 -1.15 -4.17 14.12
CA ILE A 145 -0.24 -3.12 14.57
C ILE A 145 0.72 -2.74 13.43
N GLN A 146 1.48 -3.70 12.90
CA GLN A 146 2.58 -3.40 11.98
C GLN A 146 2.11 -2.92 10.60
N VAL A 147 1.08 -3.55 10.01
CA VAL A 147 0.49 -3.08 8.76
C VAL A 147 -0.24 -1.75 9.00
N GLY A 148 -1.01 -1.65 10.10
CA GLY A 148 -1.68 -0.40 10.49
C GLY A 148 -0.71 0.76 10.74
N ALA A 149 0.54 0.46 11.13
CA ALA A 149 1.61 1.44 11.29
C ALA A 149 2.35 1.79 9.99
N GLY A 150 2.03 1.16 8.84
CA GLY A 150 2.62 1.52 7.55
C GLY A 150 3.61 0.50 6.96
N LEU A 151 3.78 -0.69 7.56
CA LEU A 151 4.74 -1.70 7.12
C LEU A 151 4.20 -2.53 5.94
N TYR A 152 4.01 -1.85 4.81
CA TYR A 152 3.50 -2.39 3.55
C TYR A 152 4.07 -1.65 2.34
N ALA A 153 4.04 -2.30 1.17
CA ALA A 153 4.45 -1.68 -0.09
C ALA A 153 3.91 -2.44 -1.32
N PRO A 154 3.91 -1.81 -2.51
CA PRO A 154 3.47 -2.46 -3.73
C PRO A 154 4.52 -3.40 -4.31
N PHE A 155 4.05 -4.49 -4.93
CA PHE A 155 4.86 -5.45 -5.67
C PHE A 155 4.24 -5.66 -7.05
N ILE A 156 4.95 -5.30 -8.12
CA ILE A 156 4.46 -5.42 -9.48
C ILE A 156 5.28 -6.46 -10.25
N ILE A 157 4.60 -7.41 -10.85
CA ILE A 157 5.22 -8.40 -11.75
C ILE A 157 4.71 -8.12 -13.16
N GLU A 158 5.60 -7.57 -13.99
CA GLU A 158 5.31 -7.26 -15.40
C GLU A 158 5.33 -8.54 -16.24
N PRO A 159 4.55 -8.60 -17.33
CA PRO A 159 4.63 -9.70 -18.26
C PRO A 159 5.98 -9.72 -19.00
N GLN A 160 6.42 -10.92 -19.43
CA GLN A 160 7.63 -11.07 -20.24
C GLN A 160 7.53 -10.32 -21.58
N GLU A 161 6.36 -10.38 -22.20
CA GLU A 161 6.06 -9.61 -23.42
C GLU A 161 5.37 -8.30 -23.00
N PRO A 162 5.96 -7.14 -23.30
CA PRO A 162 5.37 -5.85 -22.98
C PRO A 162 3.96 -5.70 -23.59
N GLU A 163 3.09 -5.00 -22.88
CA GLU A 163 1.77 -4.66 -23.41
C GLU A 163 1.87 -3.94 -24.75
N ALA A 164 1.05 -4.35 -25.74
CA ALA A 164 1.06 -3.75 -27.06
C ALA A 164 0.63 -2.27 -27.05
N ASN A 165 -0.28 -1.92 -26.15
CA ASN A 165 -0.80 -0.57 -25.95
C ASN A 165 -0.80 -0.26 -24.45
N PRO A 166 0.34 0.07 -23.85
CA PRO A 166 0.38 0.40 -22.42
C PRO A 166 -0.37 1.70 -22.15
N PRO A 167 -0.95 1.88 -20.96
CA PRO A 167 -1.58 3.13 -20.57
C PRO A 167 -0.56 4.27 -20.57
N ALA A 168 -1.00 5.48 -20.90
CA ALA A 168 -0.15 6.68 -20.86
C ALA A 168 0.25 7.04 -19.41
N VAL A 169 -0.64 6.73 -18.46
CA VAL A 169 -0.42 6.93 -17.02
C VAL A 169 -0.84 5.66 -16.29
N ASP A 170 0.05 5.14 -15.45
CA ASP A 170 -0.16 3.96 -14.61
C ASP A 170 0.21 4.32 -13.16
N LYS A 171 -0.78 4.36 -12.27
CA LYS A 171 -0.63 4.79 -10.88
C LYS A 171 -1.12 3.73 -9.91
N ILE A 172 -0.31 3.49 -8.88
CA ILE A 172 -0.67 2.60 -7.77
C ILE A 172 -1.25 3.46 -6.65
N LEU A 173 -2.39 3.05 -6.12
CA LEU A 173 -3.13 3.72 -5.05
C LEU A 173 -3.36 2.73 -3.90
N MET A 174 -2.48 2.76 -2.90
CA MET A 174 -2.61 1.96 -1.68
C MET A 174 -3.48 2.71 -0.68
N LEU A 175 -4.56 2.06 -0.24
CA LEU A 175 -5.59 2.63 0.63
C LEU A 175 -5.39 2.12 2.06
N SER A 176 -5.23 3.02 3.02
CA SER A 176 -4.98 2.67 4.41
C SER A 176 -5.56 3.69 5.38
N GLU A 177 -5.60 3.33 6.67
CA GLU A 177 -6.17 4.14 7.74
C GLU A 177 -5.17 4.33 8.89
N TRP A 178 -5.35 5.43 9.63
CA TRP A 178 -4.52 5.80 10.78
C TRP A 178 -5.38 6.28 11.93
N LEU A 179 -4.96 5.96 13.15
CA LEU A 179 -5.54 6.50 14.36
C LEU A 179 -4.50 7.36 15.08
N VAL A 180 -4.79 8.65 15.17
CA VAL A 180 -3.93 9.63 15.85
C VAL A 180 -4.72 10.28 16.98
N ARG A 181 -4.18 10.22 18.20
CA ARG A 181 -4.77 10.87 19.39
C ARG A 181 -3.67 11.55 20.19
N ASP A 182 -3.91 12.79 20.58
CA ASP A 182 -2.97 13.58 21.39
C ASP A 182 -1.53 13.59 20.82
N GLY A 183 -1.40 13.56 19.46
CA GLY A 183 -0.13 13.51 18.75
C GLY A 183 0.58 12.15 18.80
N LEU A 184 -0.09 11.09 19.27
CA LEU A 184 0.42 9.72 19.29
C LEU A 184 -0.31 8.87 18.24
N THR A 185 0.40 7.88 17.71
CA THR A 185 -0.12 6.91 16.74
C THR A 185 -0.59 5.66 17.48
N TYR A 186 -1.74 5.13 17.08
CA TYR A 186 -2.32 3.89 17.61
C TYR A 186 -2.69 2.95 16.47
N ALA A 187 -2.86 1.67 16.76
CA ALA A 187 -3.43 0.73 15.81
C ALA A 187 -4.87 1.17 15.48
N ALA A 188 -5.16 1.32 14.18
CA ALA A 188 -6.50 1.67 13.69
C ALA A 188 -7.28 0.40 13.37
N MET A 189 -8.43 0.21 14.01
CA MET A 189 -9.27 -0.99 13.86
C MET A 189 -10.75 -0.63 13.78
N PRO A 190 -11.59 -1.44 13.10
CA PRO A 190 -13.04 -1.22 13.04
C PRO A 190 -13.75 -1.64 14.33
N MET A 191 -13.26 -1.16 15.48
CA MET A 191 -13.83 -1.45 16.80
C MET A 191 -13.87 -0.22 17.67
N SER A 192 -14.84 -0.20 18.61
CA SER A 192 -15.09 0.96 19.46
C SER A 192 -13.84 1.40 20.21
N GLY A 193 -13.52 2.67 20.05
CA GLY A 193 -12.37 3.31 20.67
C GLY A 193 -11.05 3.12 19.93
N MET A 194 -11.06 2.45 18.78
CA MET A 194 -9.89 2.29 17.90
C MET A 194 -10.22 2.66 16.45
N GLU A 195 -11.34 3.33 16.23
CA GLU A 195 -11.74 3.77 14.89
C GLU A 195 -10.71 4.77 14.34
N PRO A 196 -10.32 4.61 13.06
CA PRO A 196 -9.41 5.54 12.41
C PRO A 196 -10.01 6.93 12.29
N ASN A 197 -9.18 7.94 12.33
CA ASN A 197 -9.56 9.34 12.11
C ASN A 197 -8.80 10.02 10.96
N TYR A 198 -7.84 9.32 10.34
CA TYR A 198 -7.18 9.71 9.09
C TYR A 198 -7.19 8.55 8.12
N PHE A 199 -7.43 8.88 6.84
CA PHE A 199 -7.53 7.91 5.74
C PHE A 199 -6.59 8.35 4.63
N THR A 200 -5.78 7.44 4.08
CA THR A 200 -4.67 7.82 3.21
C THR A 200 -4.64 7.06 1.89
N ILE A 201 -4.23 7.76 0.84
CA ILE A 201 -3.78 7.19 -0.43
C ILE A 201 -2.25 7.32 -0.47
N ASN A 202 -1.56 6.19 -0.60
CA ASN A 202 -0.09 6.16 -0.57
C ASN A 202 0.52 6.88 0.64
N GLY A 203 -0.08 6.66 1.83
CA GLY A 203 0.40 7.22 3.09
C GLY A 203 0.16 8.73 3.27
N LYS A 204 -0.61 9.38 2.38
CA LYS A 204 -0.98 10.79 2.47
C LYS A 204 -2.48 10.98 2.52
N ALA A 205 -2.96 11.88 3.37
CA ALA A 205 -4.36 12.31 3.41
C ALA A 205 -4.54 13.61 2.63
N PHE A 206 -5.67 13.74 1.91
CA PHE A 206 -5.98 14.99 1.21
C PHE A 206 -5.97 16.19 2.20
N PRO A 207 -5.39 17.36 1.82
CA PRO A 207 -4.93 17.76 0.50
C PRO A 207 -3.46 17.40 0.15
N ALA A 208 -2.78 16.59 0.97
CA ALA A 208 -1.39 16.19 0.69
C ALA A 208 -1.26 14.98 -0.26
N THR A 209 -2.38 14.43 -0.74
CA THR A 209 -2.39 13.40 -1.79
C THR A 209 -1.85 13.93 -3.12
N GLU A 210 -1.22 13.06 -3.91
CA GLU A 210 -0.70 13.42 -5.24
C GLU A 210 -1.85 13.84 -6.17
N THR A 211 -1.67 14.94 -6.92
CA THR A 211 -2.52 15.28 -8.07
C THR A 211 -2.02 14.53 -9.29
N ILE A 212 -2.86 13.69 -9.89
CA ILE A 212 -2.52 12.94 -11.12
C ILE A 212 -2.84 13.83 -12.31
N THR A 213 -1.81 14.30 -13.04
CA THR A 213 -1.99 15.09 -14.25
C THR A 213 -1.91 14.22 -15.49
N VAL A 214 -2.90 14.33 -16.36
CA VAL A 214 -3.06 13.56 -17.61
C VAL A 214 -3.50 14.48 -18.74
N LYS A 215 -3.35 14.05 -19.98
CA LYS A 215 -3.85 14.77 -21.15
C LYS A 215 -5.18 14.18 -21.61
N LYS A 216 -6.00 15.02 -22.24
CA LYS A 216 -7.19 14.57 -22.93
C LYS A 216 -6.83 13.52 -23.99
N GLY A 217 -7.50 12.38 -23.93
CA GLY A 217 -7.25 11.21 -24.78
C GLY A 217 -6.32 10.16 -24.19
N ASP A 218 -5.63 10.47 -23.10
CA ASP A 218 -4.78 9.49 -22.41
C ASP A 218 -5.62 8.34 -21.86
N VAL A 219 -5.11 7.12 -22.01
CA VAL A 219 -5.56 5.96 -21.25
C VAL A 219 -4.85 5.99 -19.89
N VAL A 220 -5.62 5.96 -18.83
CA VAL A 220 -5.14 6.01 -17.44
C VAL A 220 -5.47 4.69 -16.76
N ARG A 221 -4.46 4.03 -16.20
CA ARG A 221 -4.63 2.87 -15.31
C ARG A 221 -4.43 3.31 -13.87
N LEU A 222 -5.40 2.99 -13.02
CA LEU A 222 -5.29 3.09 -11.57
C LEU A 222 -5.29 1.69 -10.97
N ARG A 223 -4.28 1.38 -10.16
CA ARG A 223 -4.13 0.11 -9.46
C ARG A 223 -4.48 0.31 -8.00
N PHE A 224 -5.72 0.00 -7.63
CA PHE A 224 -6.17 0.06 -6.24
C PHE A 224 -5.67 -1.14 -5.45
N ILE A 225 -5.13 -0.89 -4.27
CA ILE A 225 -4.69 -1.91 -3.31
C ILE A 225 -5.29 -1.56 -1.95
N GLY A 226 -6.19 -2.40 -1.43
CA GLY A 226 -6.74 -2.29 -0.10
C GLY A 226 -5.80 -2.93 0.91
N ILE A 227 -4.99 -2.13 1.60
CA ILE A 227 -4.03 -2.64 2.58
C ILE A 227 -4.50 -2.44 4.03
N GLY A 228 -5.43 -1.54 4.26
CA GLY A 228 -6.00 -1.26 5.57
C GLY A 228 -6.99 -2.32 6.06
N GLN A 229 -7.77 -1.98 7.08
CA GLN A 229 -8.74 -2.88 7.71
C GLN A 229 -10.19 -2.55 7.33
N LEU A 230 -10.42 -1.49 6.56
CA LEU A 230 -11.74 -1.05 6.14
C LEU A 230 -11.91 -1.19 4.62
N ILE A 231 -13.19 -1.34 4.21
CA ILE A 231 -13.57 -1.31 2.79
C ILE A 231 -13.63 0.15 2.31
N HIS A 232 -13.16 0.40 1.09
CA HIS A 232 -13.18 1.72 0.48
C HIS A 232 -13.86 1.69 -0.89
N PRO A 233 -15.15 2.10 -1.01
CA PRO A 233 -15.79 2.31 -2.30
C PRO A 233 -15.19 3.54 -2.98
N MET A 234 -14.25 3.33 -3.91
CA MET A 234 -13.57 4.41 -4.63
C MET A 234 -14.38 4.83 -5.85
N HIS A 235 -14.79 6.10 -5.88
CA HIS A 235 -15.61 6.70 -6.91
C HIS A 235 -14.82 7.73 -7.72
N LEU A 236 -14.87 7.59 -9.05
CA LEU A 236 -14.29 8.53 -10.00
C LEU A 236 -15.37 9.42 -10.61
N HIS A 237 -15.18 10.73 -10.50
CA HIS A 237 -16.04 11.70 -11.16
C HIS A 237 -15.75 11.80 -12.67
N GLY A 238 -16.78 12.15 -13.43
CA GLY A 238 -16.70 12.60 -14.82
C GLY A 238 -16.65 11.50 -15.87
N VAL A 239 -16.04 10.34 -15.59
CA VAL A 239 -15.91 9.27 -16.57
C VAL A 239 -15.98 7.89 -15.90
N PRO A 240 -16.69 6.92 -16.49
CA PRO A 240 -16.65 5.54 -16.00
C PRO A 240 -15.30 4.88 -16.36
N PHE A 241 -14.93 3.87 -15.58
CA PHE A 241 -13.75 3.04 -15.82
C PHE A 241 -14.14 1.58 -16.10
N LYS A 242 -13.26 0.84 -16.74
CA LYS A 242 -13.34 -0.62 -16.88
C LYS A 242 -12.46 -1.30 -15.85
N VAL A 243 -12.96 -2.37 -15.22
CA VAL A 243 -12.15 -3.25 -14.36
C VAL A 243 -11.41 -4.21 -15.28
N VAL A 244 -10.08 -4.06 -15.37
CA VAL A 244 -9.23 -4.82 -16.29
C VAL A 244 -8.48 -5.95 -15.61
N ALA A 245 -8.26 -5.88 -14.28
CA ALA A 245 -7.73 -6.98 -13.48
C ALA A 245 -8.30 -6.97 -12.06
N THR A 246 -8.33 -8.13 -11.42
CA THR A 246 -8.69 -8.31 -10.01
C THR A 246 -7.68 -9.26 -9.36
N ASP A 247 -7.19 -8.90 -8.18
CA ASP A 247 -6.19 -9.66 -7.41
C ASP A 247 -4.95 -10.09 -8.20
N GLY A 248 -4.51 -9.20 -9.13
CA GLY A 248 -3.38 -9.46 -10.01
C GLY A 248 -3.73 -10.26 -11.27
N HIS A 249 -4.94 -10.77 -11.41
CA HIS A 249 -5.35 -11.58 -12.55
C HIS A 249 -6.15 -10.77 -13.58
N PRO A 250 -5.82 -10.85 -14.88
CA PRO A 250 -6.50 -10.09 -15.91
C PRO A 250 -7.95 -10.57 -16.09
N VAL A 251 -8.88 -9.63 -16.24
CA VAL A 251 -10.28 -9.89 -16.58
C VAL A 251 -10.40 -9.93 -18.11
N PRO A 252 -10.87 -11.05 -18.71
CA PRO A 252 -11.11 -11.12 -20.13
C PRO A 252 -11.99 -9.97 -20.63
N GLU A 253 -11.67 -9.37 -21.78
CA GLU A 253 -12.33 -8.15 -22.28
C GLU A 253 -13.86 -8.22 -22.26
N MET A 254 -14.42 -9.37 -22.65
CA MET A 254 -15.87 -9.60 -22.66
C MET A 254 -16.52 -9.71 -21.26
N ALA A 255 -15.70 -9.84 -20.20
CA ALA A 255 -16.14 -9.93 -18.82
C ALA A 255 -15.81 -8.67 -18.01
N GLN A 256 -15.15 -7.68 -18.60
CA GLN A 256 -14.81 -6.43 -17.94
C GLN A 256 -16.06 -5.63 -17.61
N LEU A 257 -16.19 -5.24 -16.34
CA LEU A 257 -17.30 -4.41 -15.87
C LEU A 257 -16.97 -2.94 -16.08
N THR A 258 -17.92 -2.20 -16.63
CA THR A 258 -17.87 -0.73 -16.65
C THR A 258 -18.53 -0.22 -15.37
N LYS A 259 -17.83 0.59 -14.60
CA LYS A 259 -18.25 1.13 -13.30
C LYS A 259 -17.77 2.59 -13.15
N ASP A 260 -18.30 3.26 -12.18
CA ASP A 260 -17.82 4.55 -11.68
C ASP A 260 -17.37 4.46 -10.21
N THR A 261 -17.71 3.35 -9.54
CA THR A 261 -17.41 3.10 -8.14
C THR A 261 -17.01 1.64 -7.96
N ILE A 262 -15.87 1.37 -7.33
CA ILE A 262 -15.43 0.03 -6.99
C ILE A 262 -15.10 -0.09 -5.50
N SER A 263 -15.70 -1.09 -4.85
CA SER A 263 -15.41 -1.38 -3.44
C SER A 263 -14.13 -2.18 -3.35
N VAL A 264 -13.10 -1.57 -2.75
CA VAL A 264 -11.81 -2.22 -2.49
C VAL A 264 -11.80 -2.67 -1.03
N ALA A 265 -11.89 -3.98 -0.81
CA ALA A 265 -11.84 -4.55 0.53
C ALA A 265 -10.38 -4.79 0.98
N PRO A 266 -10.16 -5.00 2.29
CA PRO A 266 -8.86 -5.43 2.80
C PRO A 266 -8.32 -6.66 2.05
N GLY A 267 -7.09 -6.55 1.52
CA GLY A 267 -6.44 -7.60 0.74
C GLY A 267 -6.77 -7.62 -0.75
N GLU A 268 -7.84 -6.98 -1.20
CA GLU A 268 -8.22 -6.94 -2.62
C GLU A 268 -7.38 -5.94 -3.43
N ARG A 269 -7.16 -6.25 -4.70
CA ARG A 269 -6.52 -5.37 -5.69
C ARG A 269 -7.38 -5.32 -6.95
N TYR A 270 -7.54 -4.11 -7.50
CA TYR A 270 -8.25 -3.87 -8.75
C TYR A 270 -7.44 -2.95 -9.65
N ASP A 271 -7.15 -3.41 -10.87
CA ASP A 271 -6.66 -2.51 -11.91
C ASP A 271 -7.86 -2.02 -12.72
N VAL A 272 -8.02 -0.71 -12.81
CA VAL A 272 -9.09 -0.09 -13.58
C VAL A 272 -8.52 0.85 -14.64
N GLU A 273 -9.18 0.95 -15.79
CA GLU A 273 -8.77 1.82 -16.88
C GLU A 273 -9.91 2.73 -17.34
N PHE A 274 -9.56 3.98 -17.63
CA PHE A 274 -10.45 4.94 -18.25
C PHE A 274 -9.70 5.82 -19.27
N VAL A 275 -10.46 6.48 -20.16
CA VAL A 275 -9.92 7.47 -21.09
C VAL A 275 -10.26 8.85 -20.54
N ALA A 276 -9.27 9.73 -20.37
CA ALA A 276 -9.48 11.10 -19.95
C ALA A 276 -10.16 11.89 -21.08
N THR A 277 -11.43 12.25 -20.94
CA THR A 277 -12.23 12.82 -22.05
C THR A 277 -12.39 14.33 -21.97
N GLU A 278 -12.62 14.88 -20.78
CA GLU A 278 -12.95 16.31 -20.60
C GLU A 278 -11.88 17.00 -19.74
N PRO A 279 -11.28 18.09 -20.24
CA PRO A 279 -10.33 18.91 -19.47
C PRO A 279 -10.96 19.47 -18.21
N GLY A 280 -10.17 19.53 -17.14
CA GLY A 280 -10.61 20.05 -15.84
C GLY A 280 -10.09 19.22 -14.68
N GLN A 281 -10.50 19.56 -13.48
CA GLN A 281 -10.16 18.84 -12.27
C GLN A 281 -11.30 17.90 -11.88
N TRP A 282 -10.99 16.61 -11.78
CA TRP A 282 -11.93 15.56 -11.44
C TRP A 282 -11.53 14.91 -10.12
N MET A 283 -12.53 14.68 -9.26
CA MET A 283 -12.30 14.05 -7.96
C MET A 283 -12.31 12.52 -8.10
N LEU A 284 -11.34 11.86 -7.44
CA LEU A 284 -11.39 10.46 -7.07
C LEU A 284 -11.44 10.39 -5.56
N HIS A 285 -12.49 9.75 -4.99
CA HIS A 285 -12.64 9.70 -3.52
C HIS A 285 -13.39 8.46 -3.05
N CYS A 286 -13.23 8.13 -1.76
CA CYS A 286 -14.03 7.11 -1.09
C CYS A 286 -15.48 7.59 -0.92
N HIS A 287 -16.46 6.71 -1.18
CA HIS A 287 -17.88 7.04 -1.03
C HIS A 287 -18.47 6.69 0.35
N ILE A 288 -17.63 6.22 1.29
CA ILE A 288 -17.94 6.27 2.72
C ILE A 288 -17.49 7.66 3.20
N LEU A 289 -18.44 8.56 3.41
CA LEU A 289 -18.16 10.00 3.56
C LEU A 289 -17.26 10.33 4.75
N HIS A 290 -17.33 9.57 5.85
CA HIS A 290 -16.40 9.72 6.97
C HIS A 290 -14.93 9.47 6.56
N HIS A 291 -14.68 8.65 5.51
CA HIS A 291 -13.33 8.40 5.01
C HIS A 291 -12.76 9.56 4.16
N THR A 292 -13.56 10.60 3.88
CA THR A 292 -13.14 11.84 3.22
C THR A 292 -12.95 12.99 4.20
N THR A 293 -12.60 12.67 5.45
CA THR A 293 -12.32 13.64 6.50
C THR A 293 -10.90 13.46 7.06
N ASN A 294 -10.36 14.51 7.68
CA ASN A 294 -9.19 14.49 8.52
C ASN A 294 -9.64 14.83 9.94
N ASP A 295 -9.59 13.86 10.86
CA ASP A 295 -10.07 14.01 12.24
C ASP A 295 -11.48 14.64 12.29
N ASN A 296 -12.42 14.08 11.50
CA ASN A 296 -13.81 14.52 11.33
C ASN A 296 -14.00 15.89 10.65
N VAL A 297 -12.96 16.46 10.03
CA VAL A 297 -13.05 17.74 9.29
C VAL A 297 -12.97 17.48 7.79
N GLU A 298 -13.96 17.95 7.02
CA GLU A 298 -13.99 17.93 5.56
C GLU A 298 -13.38 19.22 4.96
N PRO A 299 -12.79 19.13 3.73
CA PRO A 299 -12.46 17.93 2.97
C PRO A 299 -11.15 17.31 3.46
N GLY A 300 -11.01 15.98 3.33
CA GLY A 300 -9.82 15.26 3.81
C GLY A 300 -9.74 13.82 3.33
N GLY A 301 -8.88 13.04 3.96
CA GLY A 301 -8.83 11.59 3.84
C GLY A 301 -8.57 11.04 2.45
N LEU A 302 -9.32 10.01 2.09
CA LEU A 302 -9.22 9.27 0.81
C LEU A 302 -9.82 10.07 -0.35
N MET A 303 -9.13 11.12 -0.74
CA MET A 303 -9.45 11.98 -1.88
C MET A 303 -8.17 12.29 -2.66
N LEU A 304 -8.25 12.39 -3.98
CA LEU A 304 -7.21 12.97 -4.84
C LEU A 304 -7.84 13.65 -6.06
N VAL A 305 -7.06 14.48 -6.73
CA VAL A 305 -7.47 15.19 -7.93
C VAL A 305 -6.81 14.55 -9.16
N ILE A 306 -7.62 14.27 -10.17
CA ILE A 306 -7.15 13.97 -11.53
C ILE A 306 -7.33 15.24 -12.35
N ASN A 307 -6.19 15.83 -12.77
CA ASN A 307 -6.17 17.06 -13.56
C ASN A 307 -5.98 16.71 -15.05
N VAL A 308 -7.05 16.81 -15.81
CA VAL A 308 -7.05 16.58 -17.27
C VAL A 308 -6.70 17.89 -17.98
N THR A 309 -5.61 17.90 -18.72
CA THR A 309 -5.17 19.03 -19.56
C THR A 309 -5.59 18.83 -21.02
N GLU A 310 -5.52 19.89 -21.86
CA GLU A 310 -5.76 19.81 -23.28
C GLU A 310 -4.73 18.89 -24.00
#